data_24c2b3568aadfee595632eefcf34ddb8
#
_entry.id   24c2b3568aadfee595632eefcf34ddb8
#
_cell.length_a   1.000
_cell.length_b   1.000
_cell.length_c   1.000
_cell.angle_alpha   90.00
_cell.angle_beta   90.00
_cell.angle_gamma   90.00
#
_symmetry.space_group_name_H-M   'P 1'
#
loop_
_entity.id
_entity.type
_entity.pdbx_description
1 polymer ?
#
loop_
_entity_poly.entity_id
_entity_poly.type
_entity_poly.pdbx_seq_one_letter_code
_entity_poly.pdbx_strand_id
1 'polypeptide(L)'
;TIDFNNDIIYKSNIYINSNLDNNIKRSVICEEILHSIGLKNDSKLIPNSVLYEYGSKVEDLSDYDILAVNILYSTYINCGMSDVAVNKILNNILK
;
A
#
# COMPACT_ATOMS: atom_id res chain seq x y z
N THR A 1 3.68 10.66 -7.73
CA THR A 1 3.15 11.72 -6.83
C THR A 1 1.69 11.47 -6.50
N ILE A 2 1.27 11.91 -5.33
CA ILE A 2 -0.10 11.78 -4.86
C ILE A 2 -0.60 13.17 -4.49
N ASP A 3 -1.72 13.58 -5.05
CA ASP A 3 -2.34 14.86 -4.75
C ASP A 3 -3.56 14.64 -3.84
N PHE A 4 -3.66 15.43 -2.77
CA PHE A 4 -4.72 15.34 -1.78
C PHE A 4 -5.58 16.59 -1.77
N ASN A 5 -6.86 16.41 -1.46
CA ASN A 5 -7.79 17.49 -1.16
C ASN A 5 -8.68 17.06 0.02
N ASN A 6 -8.59 17.76 1.16
CA ASN A 6 -9.31 17.42 2.40
C ASN A 6 -9.07 15.96 2.83
N ASP A 7 -7.80 15.53 2.81
CA ASP A 7 -7.36 14.16 3.14
C ASP A 7 -7.89 13.07 2.17
N ILE A 8 -8.44 13.48 1.03
CA ILE A 8 -8.91 12.55 0.00
C ILE A 8 -7.95 12.62 -1.19
N ILE A 9 -7.48 11.47 -1.64
CA ILE A 9 -6.64 11.38 -2.85
C ILE A 9 -7.55 11.64 -4.06
N TYR A 10 -7.21 12.64 -4.88
CA TYR A 10 -7.93 12.90 -6.10
C TYR A 10 -7.11 12.66 -7.37
N LYS A 11 -5.80 12.52 -7.23
CA LYS A 11 -4.91 12.27 -8.36
C LYS A 11 -3.63 11.60 -7.89
N SER A 12 -3.14 10.64 -8.66
CA SER A 12 -1.83 10.02 -8.46
C SER A 12 -1.13 9.88 -9.80
N ASN A 13 0.19 10.11 -9.80
CA ASN A 13 1.05 9.88 -10.95
C ASN A 13 2.07 8.81 -10.60
N ILE A 14 2.19 7.81 -11.47
CA ILE A 14 3.10 6.68 -11.29
C ILE A 14 4.15 6.71 -12.40
N TYR A 15 5.41 6.63 -12.01
CA TYR A 15 6.54 6.61 -12.93
C TYR A 15 7.30 5.29 -12.77
N ILE A 16 7.40 4.52 -13.85
CA ILE A 16 8.04 3.20 -13.85
C ILE A 16 9.21 3.23 -14.81
N ASN A 17 10.38 2.72 -14.37
CA ASN A 17 11.55 2.56 -15.26
C ASN A 17 11.24 1.47 -16.29
N SER A 18 11.23 1.85 -17.58
CA SER A 18 10.90 0.94 -18.67
C SER A 18 11.99 -0.11 -18.94
N ASN A 19 13.19 0.07 -18.39
CA ASN A 19 14.33 -0.82 -18.60
C ASN A 19 14.41 -1.98 -17.59
N LEU A 20 13.46 -2.06 -16.66
CA LEU A 20 13.40 -3.17 -15.70
C LEU A 20 13.00 -4.47 -16.37
N ASP A 21 13.54 -5.59 -15.88
CA ASP A 21 13.09 -6.93 -16.27
C ASP A 21 11.59 -7.10 -15.97
N ASN A 22 10.89 -7.91 -16.77
CA ASN A 22 9.43 -8.05 -16.64
C ASN A 22 8.96 -8.47 -15.26
N ASN A 23 9.66 -9.40 -14.61
CA ASN A 23 9.32 -9.87 -13.27
C ASN A 23 9.44 -8.74 -12.23
N ILE A 24 10.53 -8.00 -12.29
CA ILE A 24 10.77 -6.85 -11.42
C ILE A 24 9.76 -5.76 -11.73
N LYS A 25 9.47 -5.51 -12.99
CA LYS A 25 8.51 -4.50 -13.43
C LYS A 25 7.11 -4.76 -12.86
N ARG A 26 6.65 -6.01 -12.87
CA ARG A 26 5.34 -6.38 -12.29
C ARG A 26 5.29 -6.06 -10.80
N SER A 27 6.32 -6.44 -10.05
CA SER A 27 6.41 -6.14 -8.62
C SER A 27 6.41 -4.64 -8.35
N VAL A 28 7.19 -3.87 -9.12
CA VAL A 28 7.26 -2.41 -8.98
C VAL A 28 5.93 -1.75 -9.32
N ILE A 29 5.24 -2.21 -10.37
CA ILE A 29 3.93 -1.69 -10.73
C ILE A 29 2.92 -1.92 -9.59
N CYS A 30 2.89 -3.12 -9.01
CA CYS A 30 2.02 -3.43 -7.87
C CYS A 30 2.35 -2.54 -6.68
N GLU A 31 3.63 -2.37 -6.35
CA GLU A 31 4.09 -1.50 -5.27
C GLU A 31 3.62 -0.06 -5.47
N GLU A 32 3.86 0.50 -6.66
CA GLU A 32 3.51 1.88 -6.97
C GLU A 32 1.99 2.10 -6.97
N ILE A 33 1.22 1.12 -7.39
CA ILE A 33 -0.25 1.18 -7.28
C ILE A 33 -0.67 1.24 -5.82
N LEU A 34 -0.11 0.40 -4.95
CA LEU A 34 -0.44 0.44 -3.52
C LEU A 34 -0.05 1.77 -2.88
N HIS A 35 1.12 2.32 -3.23
CA HIS A 35 1.50 3.65 -2.77
C HIS A 35 0.51 4.71 -3.24
N SER A 36 0.05 4.62 -4.49
CA SER A 36 -0.83 5.61 -5.10
C SER A 36 -2.23 5.65 -4.49
N ILE A 37 -2.67 4.57 -3.86
CA ILE A 37 -3.99 4.50 -3.21
C ILE A 37 -3.93 4.70 -1.70
N GLY A 38 -2.77 5.03 -1.15
CA GLY A 38 -2.65 5.46 0.25
C GLY A 38 -1.71 4.66 1.14
N LEU A 39 -1.23 3.50 0.71
CA LEU A 39 -0.23 2.73 1.45
C LEU A 39 1.17 3.28 1.11
N LYS A 40 1.54 4.39 1.74
CA LYS A 40 2.69 5.20 1.33
C LYS A 40 4.05 4.64 1.71
N ASN A 41 4.12 3.84 2.78
CA ASN A 41 5.39 3.42 3.37
C ASN A 41 5.70 1.97 3.03
N ASP A 42 6.99 1.67 2.85
CA ASP A 42 7.46 0.30 2.71
C ASP A 42 7.45 -0.43 4.04
N SER A 43 7.39 -1.75 3.99
CA SER A 43 7.42 -2.61 5.16
C SER A 43 8.77 -3.29 5.31
N LYS A 44 9.27 -3.38 6.54
CA LYS A 44 10.48 -4.14 6.89
C LYS A 44 10.19 -5.55 7.38
N LEU A 45 8.92 -5.89 7.60
CA LEU A 45 8.52 -7.07 8.36
C LEU A 45 7.99 -8.22 7.51
N ILE A 46 7.52 -7.93 6.29
CA ILE A 46 6.81 -8.91 5.47
C ILE A 46 7.52 -9.10 4.13
N PRO A 47 8.44 -10.08 4.02
CA PRO A 47 9.20 -10.29 2.78
C PRO A 47 8.36 -10.65 1.55
N ASN A 48 7.16 -11.19 1.75
CA ASN A 48 6.25 -11.56 0.65
C ASN A 48 5.36 -10.40 0.19
N SER A 49 5.42 -9.25 0.87
CA SER A 49 4.70 -8.05 0.44
C SER A 49 5.41 -7.38 -0.73
N VAL A 50 4.66 -6.83 -1.68
CA VAL A 50 5.23 -5.98 -2.73
C VAL A 50 5.78 -4.66 -2.16
N LEU A 51 5.41 -4.31 -0.93
CA LEU A 51 5.92 -3.13 -0.21
C LEU A 51 7.17 -3.42 0.64
N TYR A 52 7.77 -4.61 0.50
CA TYR A 52 8.95 -4.95 1.29
C TYR A 52 10.11 -4.00 0.95
N GLU A 53 10.66 -3.32 1.97
CA GLU A 53 11.67 -2.25 1.82
C GLU A 53 12.95 -2.73 1.13
N TYR A 54 13.32 -3.98 1.36
CA TYR A 54 14.58 -4.54 0.84
C TYR A 54 14.42 -5.16 -0.56
N GLY A 55 13.35 -4.83 -1.25
CA GLY A 55 13.06 -5.36 -2.58
C GLY A 55 12.24 -6.64 -2.54
N SER A 56 11.01 -6.55 -3.02
CA SER A 56 10.13 -7.70 -3.12
C SER A 56 10.57 -8.61 -4.25
N LYS A 57 10.52 -9.93 -4.00
CA LYS A 57 10.77 -10.96 -5.01
C LYS A 57 9.48 -11.54 -5.58
N VAL A 58 8.32 -11.06 -5.11
CA VAL A 58 7.02 -11.53 -5.58
C VAL A 58 6.53 -10.66 -6.73
N GLU A 59 5.83 -11.27 -7.68
CA GLU A 59 5.32 -10.58 -8.87
C GLU A 59 3.94 -9.98 -8.65
N ASP A 60 3.18 -10.49 -7.70
CA ASP A 60 1.80 -10.09 -7.42
C ASP A 60 1.60 -9.74 -5.94
N LEU A 61 0.45 -9.13 -5.66
CA LEU A 61 0.05 -8.79 -4.29
C LEU A 61 -0.01 -10.04 -3.41
N SER A 62 0.58 -9.97 -2.24
CA SER A 62 0.44 -11.01 -1.21
C SER A 62 -0.92 -10.91 -0.51
N ASP A 63 -1.28 -11.94 0.25
CA ASP A 63 -2.49 -11.91 1.08
C ASP A 63 -2.45 -10.76 2.09
N TYR A 64 -1.27 -10.41 2.60
CA TYR A 64 -1.08 -9.26 3.49
C TYR A 64 -1.36 -7.94 2.78
N ASP A 65 -0.92 -7.80 1.52
CA ASP A 65 -1.18 -6.59 0.72
C ASP A 65 -2.67 -6.43 0.45
N ILE A 66 -3.35 -7.52 0.09
CA ILE A 66 -4.80 -7.53 -0.14
C ILE A 66 -5.55 -7.18 1.14
N LEU A 67 -5.15 -7.75 2.27
CA LEU A 67 -5.75 -7.47 3.57
C LEU A 67 -5.57 -5.98 3.94
N ALA A 68 -4.38 -5.44 3.73
CA ALA A 68 -4.11 -4.02 4.02
C ALA A 68 -5.00 -3.10 3.19
N VAL A 69 -5.17 -3.37 1.90
CA VAL A 69 -6.06 -2.58 1.03
C VAL A 69 -7.51 -2.71 1.49
N ASN A 70 -7.96 -3.92 1.80
CA ASN A 70 -9.32 -4.16 2.26
C ASN A 70 -9.63 -3.41 3.57
N ILE A 71 -8.67 -3.36 4.50
CA ILE A 71 -8.84 -2.61 5.75
C ILE A 71 -8.83 -1.12 5.47
N LEU A 72 -7.90 -0.62 4.67
CA LEU A 72 -7.77 0.81 4.34
C LEU A 72 -9.05 1.36 3.72
N TYR A 73 -9.70 0.59 2.85
CA TYR A 73 -10.93 0.99 2.16
C TYR A 73 -12.20 0.43 2.80
N SER A 74 -12.10 -0.09 4.02
CA SER A 74 -13.27 -0.55 4.78
C SER A 74 -14.03 0.64 5.38
N THR A 75 -15.24 0.37 5.86
CA THR A 75 -16.04 1.36 6.58
C THR A 75 -15.48 1.71 7.95
N TYR A 76 -14.51 0.94 8.46
CA TYR A 76 -13.91 1.14 9.78
C TYR A 76 -12.87 2.24 9.81
N ILE A 77 -12.24 2.55 8.66
CA ILE A 77 -11.18 3.56 8.56
C ILE A 77 -11.64 4.69 7.67
N ASN A 78 -11.50 5.91 8.17
CA ASN A 78 -11.90 7.14 7.47
C ASN A 78 -10.69 8.03 7.22
N CYS A 79 -10.77 8.86 6.17
CA CYS A 79 -9.76 9.86 5.88
C CYS A 79 -9.54 10.79 7.08
N GLY A 80 -8.29 11.16 7.34
CA GLY A 80 -7.94 12.06 8.44
C GLY A 80 -7.86 11.39 9.82
N MET A 81 -8.10 10.09 9.90
CA MET A 81 -8.03 9.34 11.15
C MET A 81 -6.59 9.29 11.68
N SER A 82 -6.40 9.49 12.99
CA SER A 82 -5.08 9.46 13.63
C SER A 82 -4.52 8.04 13.74
N ASP A 83 -3.19 7.92 13.92
CA ASP A 83 -2.52 6.65 14.14
C ASP A 83 -3.08 5.90 15.34
N VAL A 84 -3.38 6.63 16.42
CA VAL A 84 -3.96 6.03 17.64
C VAL A 84 -5.33 5.43 17.36
N ALA A 85 -6.19 6.15 16.64
CA ALA A 85 -7.51 5.67 16.27
C ALA A 85 -7.44 4.46 15.35
N VAL A 86 -6.56 4.48 14.35
CA VAL A 86 -6.36 3.35 13.43
C VAL A 86 -5.87 2.12 14.18
N ASN A 87 -4.88 2.26 15.05
CA ASN A 87 -4.36 1.15 15.85
C ASN A 87 -5.43 0.51 16.74
N LYS A 88 -6.31 1.31 17.34
CA LYS A 88 -7.45 0.81 18.13
C LYS A 88 -8.36 -0.07 17.29
N ILE A 89 -8.70 0.39 16.09
CA ILE A 89 -9.57 -0.34 15.16
C ILE A 89 -8.90 -1.64 14.71
N LEU A 90 -7.61 -1.60 14.33
CA LEU A 90 -6.85 -2.77 13.92
C LEU A 90 -6.78 -3.83 15.03
N ASN A 91 -6.57 -3.41 16.27
CA ASN A 91 -6.57 -4.33 17.41
C ASN A 91 -7.91 -5.03 17.60
N ASN A 92 -9.01 -4.38 17.28
CA ASN A 92 -10.34 -4.99 17.35
C ASN A 92 -10.63 -5.93 16.18
N ILE A 93 -10.21 -5.56 14.97
CA ILE A 93 -10.46 -6.35 13.75
C ILE A 93 -9.58 -7.60 13.71
N LEU A 94 -8.31 -7.49 14.11
CA LEU A 94 -7.30 -8.55 13.97
C LEU A 94 -7.17 -9.45 15.19
N LYS A 95 -8.12 -9.40 16.07
CA LYS A 95 -8.18 -10.28 17.24
C LYS A 95 -8.37 -11.75 16.85
#